data_a1952c17766860575317b4ae2f79d1cc
#
_entry.id   a1952c17766860575317b4ae2f79d1cc
#
_cell.length_a   1.000
_cell.length_b   1.000
_cell.length_c   1.000
_cell.angle_alpha   90.00
_cell.angle_beta   90.00
_cell.angle_gamma   90.00
#
_symmetry.space_group_name_H-M   'P 1'
#
loop_
_entity.id
_entity.type
_entity.pdbx_description
1 polymer ?
#
loop_
_entity_poly.entity_id
_entity_poly.type
_entity_poly.pdbx_seq_one_letter_code
_entity_poly.pdbx_strand_id
1 'polypeptide(L)'
;MGDPGVAKSQLLSFISALSPRGRFATGGGVSGAGLTAAAVRDAFGEGRFALEAGVLPLSDRGLAAIDEFDKISTDDRRMMHPAMEQQQVHVAKGGITATLHSRCAILAAANPEDGRFSKRGPNQSVMRSFNETGLPAPLASRFDIIWMIRDEVRIHDDEKIARHILDNRTTGKSEALMENSIELGPSEPEDESFIVTPEDGKEHLTQNFLKKYIAFAKRTIHPQLDQEAKNAILKYYTEERQSFGREDQGASQYESDKEKDTVIPITARALEALSRLTEAHARMHLKEVATVENAKVALAVFRHWREESGIEDESELHSGVSVKARSNNSVIMNMVRDICSEKGEAELTEIYNLALPRKISENEVDRVVSKMLQTGELYEASTDTYRFTR
;
A
#
# COMPACT_ATOMS: atom_id res chain seq x y z
N MET A 1 -3.48 -5.59 1.46
CA MET A 1 -2.79 -6.87 1.26
C MET A 1 -3.42 -7.92 2.15
N GLY A 2 -3.37 -9.20 1.86
CA GLY A 2 -3.95 -10.20 2.75
C GLY A 2 -3.72 -11.63 2.29
N ASP A 3 -3.92 -12.58 3.23
CA ASP A 3 -3.86 -14.00 2.93
C ASP A 3 -4.91 -14.41 1.89
N PRO A 4 -4.72 -15.51 1.17
CA PRO A 4 -5.74 -16.06 0.27
C PRO A 4 -7.02 -16.42 1.04
N GLY A 5 -8.18 -16.18 0.43
CA GLY A 5 -9.47 -16.55 1.03
C GLY A 5 -10.12 -15.52 1.96
N VAL A 6 -9.47 -14.40 2.29
CA VAL A 6 -10.03 -13.35 3.17
C VAL A 6 -10.95 -12.36 2.43
N ALA A 7 -11.64 -12.78 1.39
CA ALA A 7 -12.66 -12.03 0.64
C ALA A 7 -12.20 -10.69 0.01
N LYS A 8 -10.90 -10.49 -0.27
CA LYS A 8 -10.37 -9.27 -0.86
C LYS A 8 -11.03 -8.92 -2.20
N SER A 9 -11.12 -9.88 -3.11
CA SER A 9 -11.71 -9.71 -4.45
C SER A 9 -13.17 -9.31 -4.38
N GLN A 10 -13.93 -9.89 -3.45
CA GLN A 10 -15.34 -9.53 -3.24
C GLN A 10 -15.48 -8.10 -2.73
N LEU A 11 -14.62 -7.68 -1.78
CA LEU A 11 -14.60 -6.33 -1.28
C LEU A 11 -14.27 -5.31 -2.39
N LEU A 12 -13.27 -5.61 -3.22
CA LEU A 12 -12.91 -4.76 -4.36
C LEU A 12 -14.04 -4.65 -5.37
N SER A 13 -14.66 -5.77 -5.74
CA SER A 13 -15.80 -5.82 -6.66
C SER A 13 -16.97 -4.98 -6.14
N PHE A 14 -17.34 -5.16 -4.88
CA PHE A 14 -18.42 -4.40 -4.24
C PHE A 14 -18.15 -2.89 -4.24
N ILE A 15 -16.96 -2.46 -3.83
CA ILE A 15 -16.60 -1.03 -3.79
C ILE A 15 -16.53 -0.45 -5.20
N SER A 16 -16.03 -1.22 -6.18
CA SER A 16 -16.02 -0.82 -7.59
C SER A 16 -17.43 -0.58 -8.12
N ALA A 17 -18.38 -1.47 -7.78
CA ALA A 17 -19.78 -1.34 -8.18
C ALA A 17 -20.48 -0.13 -7.52
N LEU A 18 -20.09 0.25 -6.30
CA LEU A 18 -20.59 1.43 -5.61
C LEU A 18 -20.04 2.74 -6.17
N SER A 19 -18.81 2.73 -6.66
CA SER A 19 -18.14 3.97 -7.09
C SER A 19 -18.63 4.42 -8.45
N PRO A 20 -19.00 5.70 -8.63
CA PRO A 20 -19.21 6.27 -9.96
C PRO A 20 -17.94 6.11 -10.80
N ARG A 21 -18.08 5.62 -12.04
CA ARG A 21 -16.94 5.27 -12.90
C ARG A 21 -15.97 4.27 -12.23
N GLY A 22 -16.48 3.41 -11.37
CA GLY A 22 -15.71 2.30 -10.82
C GLY A 22 -15.39 1.30 -11.92
N ARG A 23 -14.14 0.84 -11.98
CA ARG A 23 -13.67 -0.20 -12.88
C ARG A 23 -12.95 -1.25 -12.09
N PHE A 24 -13.20 -2.50 -12.42
CA PHE A 24 -12.51 -3.65 -11.82
C PHE A 24 -11.58 -4.27 -12.85
N ALA A 25 -10.38 -4.61 -12.45
CA ALA A 25 -9.39 -5.31 -13.26
C ALA A 25 -8.63 -6.34 -12.43
N THR A 26 -8.17 -7.41 -13.08
CA THR A 26 -7.35 -8.45 -12.43
C THR A 26 -5.94 -8.40 -12.99
N GLY A 27 -4.94 -8.26 -12.14
CA GLY A 27 -3.54 -8.07 -12.51
C GLY A 27 -2.96 -9.20 -13.37
N GLY A 28 -3.40 -10.45 -13.14
CA GLY A 28 -2.97 -11.60 -13.94
C GLY A 28 -3.46 -11.60 -15.39
N GLY A 29 -4.50 -10.82 -15.70
CA GLY A 29 -5.12 -10.76 -17.04
C GLY A 29 -4.93 -9.44 -17.77
N VAL A 30 -4.32 -8.44 -17.15
CA VAL A 30 -4.21 -7.08 -17.73
C VAL A 30 -2.76 -6.73 -18.02
N SER A 31 -2.47 -6.31 -19.25
CA SER A 31 -1.17 -5.72 -19.61
C SER A 31 -1.07 -4.26 -19.16
N GLY A 32 0.13 -3.71 -19.09
CA GLY A 32 0.35 -2.30 -18.77
C GLY A 32 -0.39 -1.36 -19.75
N ALA A 33 -0.52 -1.74 -20.99
CA ALA A 33 -1.33 -1.03 -21.99
C ALA A 33 -2.82 -1.06 -21.64
N GLY A 34 -3.34 -2.20 -21.17
CA GLY A 34 -4.72 -2.33 -20.70
C GLY A 34 -4.99 -1.57 -19.41
N LEU A 35 -3.97 -1.35 -18.58
CA LEU A 35 -4.06 -0.48 -17.40
C LEU A 35 -3.99 1.01 -17.78
N THR A 36 -3.15 1.37 -18.71
CA THR A 36 -2.88 2.78 -19.06
C THR A 36 -3.54 3.18 -20.38
N ALA A 37 -2.88 2.95 -21.51
CA ALA A 37 -3.45 3.17 -22.84
C ALA A 37 -2.66 2.42 -23.91
N ALA A 38 -3.33 2.03 -24.99
CA ALA A 38 -2.76 1.39 -26.14
C ALA A 38 -3.01 2.19 -27.43
N ALA A 39 -2.02 2.18 -28.34
CA ALA A 39 -2.26 2.56 -29.73
C ALA A 39 -2.54 1.29 -30.53
N VAL A 40 -3.77 1.12 -30.96
CA VAL A 40 -4.26 -0.06 -31.70
C VAL A 40 -4.48 0.33 -33.17
N ARG A 41 -4.25 -0.58 -34.11
CA ARG A 41 -4.59 -0.31 -35.50
C ARG A 41 -6.11 -0.36 -35.67
N ASP A 42 -6.67 0.73 -36.17
CA ASP A 42 -8.09 0.78 -36.52
C ASP A 42 -8.35 -0.15 -37.73
N ALA A 43 -9.19 -1.16 -37.49
CA ALA A 43 -9.56 -2.12 -38.53
C ALA A 43 -10.38 -1.49 -39.67
N PHE A 44 -11.03 -0.34 -39.42
CA PHE A 44 -11.90 0.36 -40.37
C PHE A 44 -11.26 1.64 -40.95
N GLY A 45 -10.15 2.09 -40.44
CA GLY A 45 -9.50 3.37 -40.74
C GLY A 45 -8.20 3.26 -41.52
N GLU A 46 -8.13 2.62 -42.68
CA GLU A 46 -6.98 2.60 -43.61
C GLU A 46 -5.62 2.34 -42.93
N GLY A 47 -5.60 1.56 -41.84
CA GLY A 47 -4.38 1.24 -41.10
C GLY A 47 -3.87 2.35 -40.18
N ARG A 48 -4.65 3.38 -39.91
CA ARG A 48 -4.33 4.42 -38.93
C ARG A 48 -4.39 3.84 -37.50
N PHE A 49 -3.57 4.39 -36.62
CA PHE A 49 -3.65 4.02 -35.23
C PHE A 49 -4.75 4.81 -34.51
N ALA A 50 -5.53 4.11 -33.69
CA ALA A 50 -6.50 4.68 -32.76
C ALA A 50 -5.97 4.54 -31.33
N LEU A 51 -6.32 5.47 -30.44
CA LEU A 51 -5.95 5.41 -29.02
C LEU A 51 -7.06 4.71 -28.24
N GLU A 52 -6.72 3.60 -27.60
CA GLU A 52 -7.61 2.88 -26.68
C GLU A 52 -7.19 3.19 -25.23
N ALA A 53 -8.14 3.71 -24.44
CA ALA A 53 -7.90 4.03 -23.05
C ALA A 53 -8.00 2.78 -22.19
N GLY A 54 -7.03 2.61 -21.27
CA GLY A 54 -7.02 1.53 -20.28
C GLY A 54 -7.87 1.84 -19.05
N VAL A 55 -7.79 0.94 -18.06
CA VAL A 55 -8.62 0.99 -16.83
C VAL A 55 -8.43 2.31 -16.07
N LEU A 56 -7.19 2.81 -15.92
CA LEU A 56 -6.92 4.02 -15.16
C LEU A 56 -7.54 5.29 -15.78
N PRO A 57 -7.34 5.60 -17.08
CA PRO A 57 -8.03 6.72 -17.72
C PRO A 57 -9.55 6.57 -17.78
N LEU A 58 -10.06 5.35 -18.01
CA LEU A 58 -11.50 5.09 -17.99
C LEU A 58 -12.14 5.33 -16.61
N SER A 59 -11.34 5.21 -15.55
CA SER A 59 -11.76 5.48 -14.19
C SER A 59 -11.54 6.94 -13.77
N ASP A 60 -11.23 7.86 -14.69
CA ASP A 60 -10.94 9.27 -14.33
C ASP A 60 -12.05 9.85 -13.46
N ARG A 61 -11.68 10.43 -12.31
CA ARG A 61 -12.57 10.91 -11.23
C ARG A 61 -13.44 9.82 -10.58
N GLY A 62 -13.10 8.55 -10.79
CA GLY A 62 -13.78 7.38 -10.23
C GLY A 62 -12.87 6.56 -9.33
N LEU A 63 -12.94 5.24 -9.51
CA LEU A 63 -12.15 4.26 -8.77
C LEU A 63 -11.65 3.16 -9.72
N ALA A 64 -10.37 2.88 -9.69
CA ALA A 64 -9.78 1.70 -10.29
C ALA A 64 -9.53 0.66 -9.19
N ALA A 65 -10.30 -0.43 -9.19
CA ALA A 65 -10.09 -1.58 -8.31
C ALA A 65 -9.25 -2.61 -9.07
N ILE A 66 -8.08 -2.94 -8.52
CA ILE A 66 -7.13 -3.87 -9.16
C ILE A 66 -6.89 -5.04 -8.22
N ASP A 67 -7.42 -6.18 -8.58
CA ASP A 67 -7.16 -7.42 -7.86
C ASP A 67 -5.87 -8.08 -8.35
N GLU A 68 -5.28 -8.98 -7.55
CA GLU A 68 -4.04 -9.68 -7.89
C GLU A 68 -2.92 -8.72 -8.37
N PHE A 69 -2.76 -7.60 -7.68
CA PHE A 69 -1.80 -6.56 -8.04
C PHE A 69 -0.34 -7.08 -8.04
N ASP A 70 -0.07 -8.12 -7.26
CA ASP A 70 1.19 -8.87 -7.20
C ASP A 70 1.50 -9.61 -8.51
N LYS A 71 0.50 -9.97 -9.31
CA LYS A 71 0.67 -10.70 -10.58
C LYS A 71 0.97 -9.80 -11.78
N ILE A 72 0.85 -8.49 -11.65
CA ILE A 72 1.23 -7.55 -12.71
C ILE A 72 2.75 -7.62 -12.93
N SER A 73 3.19 -7.70 -14.19
CA SER A 73 4.62 -7.73 -14.50
C SER A 73 5.35 -6.46 -14.03
N THR A 74 6.64 -6.54 -13.78
CA THR A 74 7.44 -5.39 -13.31
C THR A 74 7.42 -4.24 -14.32
N ASP A 75 7.44 -4.53 -15.61
CA ASP A 75 7.43 -3.52 -16.67
C ASP A 75 6.05 -2.84 -16.79
N ASP A 76 4.98 -3.61 -16.67
CA ASP A 76 3.61 -3.08 -16.67
C ASP A 76 3.34 -2.20 -15.44
N ARG A 77 3.86 -2.57 -14.26
CA ARG A 77 3.77 -1.73 -13.06
C ARG A 77 4.48 -0.39 -13.23
N ARG A 78 5.62 -0.35 -13.92
CA ARG A 78 6.34 0.90 -14.23
C ARG A 78 5.48 1.87 -15.04
N MET A 79 4.63 1.38 -15.92
CA MET A 79 3.72 2.20 -16.72
C MET A 79 2.62 2.87 -15.86
N MET A 80 2.32 2.33 -14.68
CA MET A 80 1.36 2.92 -13.74
C MET A 80 1.94 4.07 -12.90
N HIS A 81 3.27 4.14 -12.73
CA HIS A 81 3.89 5.13 -11.86
C HIS A 81 3.50 6.58 -12.20
N PRO A 82 3.51 7.03 -13.48
CA PRO A 82 3.06 8.38 -13.83
C PRO A 82 1.58 8.60 -13.53
N ALA A 83 0.75 7.58 -13.74
CA ALA A 83 -0.68 7.66 -13.44
C ALA A 83 -0.95 7.82 -11.94
N MET A 84 -0.18 7.12 -11.08
CA MET A 84 -0.32 7.22 -9.63
C MET A 84 0.21 8.55 -9.06
N GLU A 85 1.26 9.09 -9.65
CA GLU A 85 1.98 10.26 -9.13
C GLU A 85 1.49 11.58 -9.76
N GLN A 86 1.38 11.61 -11.09
CA GLN A 86 1.01 12.79 -11.86
C GLN A 86 -0.47 12.80 -12.27
N GLN A 87 -1.19 11.69 -12.01
CA GLN A 87 -2.60 11.50 -12.41
C GLN A 87 -2.80 11.66 -13.93
N GLN A 88 -1.80 11.30 -14.70
CA GLN A 88 -1.78 11.38 -16.16
C GLN A 88 -1.08 10.16 -16.78
N VAL A 89 -1.54 9.78 -17.95
CA VAL A 89 -0.92 8.76 -18.79
C VAL A 89 -0.50 9.42 -20.09
N HIS A 90 0.79 9.36 -20.38
CA HIS A 90 1.34 9.89 -21.63
C HIS A 90 1.52 8.74 -22.64
N VAL A 91 1.01 8.92 -23.82
CA VAL A 91 1.14 7.96 -24.94
C VAL A 91 1.86 8.65 -26.09
N ALA A 92 2.97 8.06 -26.53
CA ALA A 92 3.71 8.47 -27.73
C ALA A 92 4.02 7.21 -28.54
N LYS A 93 3.06 6.74 -29.34
CA LYS A 93 3.18 5.50 -30.13
C LYS A 93 2.35 5.58 -31.42
N GLY A 94 2.91 5.02 -32.51
CA GLY A 94 2.17 4.93 -33.79
C GLY A 94 1.84 6.29 -34.42
N GLY A 95 2.65 7.33 -34.17
CA GLY A 95 2.37 8.70 -34.65
C GLY A 95 1.32 9.45 -33.82
N ILE A 96 0.78 8.84 -32.75
CA ILE A 96 -0.14 9.50 -31.83
C ILE A 96 0.64 9.96 -30.59
N THR A 97 0.53 11.25 -30.27
CA THR A 97 0.98 11.80 -29.00
C THR A 97 -0.23 12.35 -28.26
N ALA A 98 -0.54 11.76 -27.10
CA ALA A 98 -1.71 12.16 -26.29
C ALA A 98 -1.40 12.06 -24.82
N THR A 99 -2.07 12.91 -24.02
CA THR A 99 -2.07 12.84 -22.55
C THR A 99 -3.50 12.58 -22.11
N LEU A 100 -3.70 11.47 -21.39
CA LEU A 100 -4.97 11.09 -20.80
C LEU A 100 -4.95 11.37 -19.30
N HIS A 101 -6.04 11.93 -18.78
CA HIS A 101 -6.18 12.11 -17.34
C HIS A 101 -6.55 10.79 -16.66
N SER A 102 -5.93 10.51 -15.51
CA SER A 102 -6.18 9.32 -14.66
C SER A 102 -6.31 9.73 -13.19
N ARG A 103 -7.13 10.74 -12.92
CA ARG A 103 -7.41 11.26 -11.56
C ARG A 103 -8.41 10.36 -10.85
N CYS A 104 -8.04 9.10 -10.66
CA CYS A 104 -8.85 8.10 -9.99
C CYS A 104 -8.22 7.70 -8.65
N ALA A 105 -9.05 7.24 -7.73
CA ALA A 105 -8.57 6.48 -6.58
C ALA A 105 -8.17 5.08 -7.05
N ILE A 106 -7.09 4.54 -6.52
CA ILE A 106 -6.64 3.18 -6.80
C ILE A 106 -6.82 2.35 -5.54
N LEU A 107 -7.59 1.27 -5.63
CA LEU A 107 -7.76 0.28 -4.59
C LEU A 107 -7.20 -1.04 -5.09
N ALA A 108 -6.09 -1.49 -4.51
CA ALA A 108 -5.39 -2.68 -4.97
C ALA A 108 -5.43 -3.79 -3.91
N ALA A 109 -5.56 -5.04 -4.34
CA ALA A 109 -5.35 -6.21 -3.50
C ALA A 109 -4.15 -7.00 -3.99
N ALA A 110 -3.34 -7.49 -3.03
CA ALA A 110 -2.17 -8.31 -3.30
C ALA A 110 -2.10 -9.49 -2.34
N ASN A 111 -1.56 -10.60 -2.81
CA ASN A 111 -1.29 -11.81 -2.05
C ASN A 111 0.23 -11.96 -1.82
N PRO A 112 0.67 -12.69 -0.79
CA PRO A 112 2.07 -13.07 -0.63
C PRO A 112 2.48 -14.10 -1.68
N GLU A 113 3.75 -14.05 -2.14
CA GLU A 113 4.30 -15.00 -3.12
C GLU A 113 4.29 -16.43 -2.60
N ASP A 114 4.59 -16.64 -1.32
CA ASP A 114 4.65 -17.94 -0.67
C ASP A 114 3.28 -18.50 -0.21
N GLY A 115 2.19 -17.88 -0.65
CA GLY A 115 0.81 -18.31 -0.36
C GLY A 115 0.26 -17.85 0.99
N ARG A 116 1.07 -17.57 2.00
CA ARG A 116 0.67 -16.99 3.30
C ARG A 116 1.73 -16.05 3.83
N PHE A 117 1.29 -15.00 4.51
CA PHE A 117 2.22 -14.12 5.21
C PHE A 117 2.86 -14.85 6.39
N SER A 118 4.14 -14.57 6.62
CA SER A 118 4.86 -15.09 7.78
C SER A 118 4.19 -14.63 9.08
N LYS A 119 4.20 -15.51 10.12
CA LYS A 119 3.61 -15.16 11.42
C LYS A 119 4.27 -13.90 11.96
N ARG A 120 3.44 -12.92 12.37
CA ARG A 120 3.94 -11.66 12.93
C ARG A 120 4.67 -11.94 14.24
N GLY A 121 5.97 -11.72 14.27
CA GLY A 121 6.71 -11.57 15.52
C GLY A 121 6.37 -10.21 16.16
N PRO A 122 6.60 -10.04 17.47
CA PRO A 122 6.20 -8.84 18.22
C PRO A 122 6.76 -7.50 17.70
N ASN A 123 7.64 -7.50 16.68
CA ASN A 123 8.28 -6.32 16.12
C ASN A 123 8.39 -6.38 14.57
N GLN A 124 7.44 -6.99 13.88
CA GLN A 124 7.47 -7.05 12.42
C GLN A 124 6.65 -5.92 11.79
N SER A 125 7.33 -5.06 11.03
CA SER A 125 6.73 -4.03 10.19
C SER A 125 5.93 -4.64 9.02
N VAL A 126 4.85 -3.97 8.60
CA VAL A 126 4.07 -4.28 7.38
C VAL A 126 4.96 -4.27 6.14
N MET A 127 6.07 -3.53 6.15
CA MET A 127 7.02 -3.53 5.03
C MET A 127 7.64 -4.89 4.77
N ARG A 128 7.90 -5.70 5.80
CA ARG A 128 8.34 -7.07 5.57
C ARG A 128 7.27 -7.87 4.84
N SER A 129 6.03 -7.74 5.27
CA SER A 129 4.91 -8.40 4.60
C SER A 129 4.65 -7.82 3.20
N PHE A 130 4.90 -6.52 2.99
CA PHE A 130 4.85 -5.94 1.64
C PHE A 130 5.92 -6.56 0.73
N ASN A 131 7.13 -6.76 1.23
CA ASN A 131 8.20 -7.43 0.48
C ASN A 131 7.86 -8.90 0.17
N GLU A 132 7.09 -9.58 1.05
CA GLU A 132 6.59 -10.96 0.81
C GLU A 132 5.59 -11.03 -0.36
N THR A 133 5.05 -9.91 -0.84
CA THR A 133 4.21 -9.85 -2.05
C THR A 133 5.01 -9.71 -3.35
N GLY A 134 6.34 -9.61 -3.29
CA GLY A 134 7.20 -9.34 -4.46
C GLY A 134 7.02 -7.95 -5.07
N LEU A 135 6.32 -7.06 -4.39
CA LEU A 135 6.13 -5.69 -4.85
C LEU A 135 7.34 -4.82 -4.43
N PRO A 136 7.85 -3.95 -5.33
CA PRO A 136 8.98 -3.11 -5.00
C PRO A 136 8.60 -2.02 -3.97
N ALA A 137 9.46 -1.81 -2.99
CA ALA A 137 9.25 -0.82 -1.92
C ALA A 137 8.89 0.61 -2.41
N PRO A 138 9.49 1.15 -3.49
CA PRO A 138 9.08 2.46 -4.02
C PRO A 138 7.61 2.54 -4.46
N LEU A 139 6.96 1.41 -4.71
CA LEU A 139 5.54 1.35 -5.02
C LEU A 139 4.70 1.50 -3.75
N ALA A 140 5.13 0.92 -2.63
CA ALA A 140 4.46 1.07 -1.34
C ALA A 140 4.30 2.53 -0.94
N SER A 141 5.33 3.34 -1.13
CA SER A 141 5.32 4.77 -0.81
C SER A 141 4.32 5.61 -1.63
N ARG A 142 3.72 5.04 -2.68
CA ARG A 142 2.69 5.69 -3.51
C ARG A 142 1.27 5.43 -3.02
N PHE A 143 1.10 4.48 -2.12
CA PHE A 143 -0.18 4.23 -1.47
C PHE A 143 -0.30 5.09 -0.21
N ASP A 144 -1.46 5.70 -0.01
CA ASP A 144 -1.74 6.51 1.18
C ASP A 144 -1.88 5.64 2.43
N ILE A 145 -2.47 4.45 2.28
CA ILE A 145 -2.71 3.48 3.35
C ILE A 145 -2.53 2.06 2.80
N ILE A 146 -1.90 1.19 3.57
CA ILE A 146 -1.69 -0.23 3.25
C ILE A 146 -2.21 -1.08 4.40
N TRP A 147 -3.38 -1.66 4.25
CA TRP A 147 -3.95 -2.57 5.24
C TRP A 147 -3.48 -4.00 5.04
N MET A 148 -3.27 -4.70 6.17
CA MET A 148 -2.97 -6.12 6.17
C MET A 148 -4.13 -6.91 6.75
N ILE A 149 -4.72 -7.83 5.96
CA ILE A 149 -5.79 -8.72 6.39
C ILE A 149 -5.20 -10.12 6.48
N ARG A 150 -5.08 -10.64 7.70
CA ARG A 150 -4.56 -11.98 7.97
C ARG A 150 -5.69 -12.96 8.23
N ASP A 151 -5.48 -14.19 7.83
CA ASP A 151 -6.35 -15.31 8.17
C ASP A 151 -5.94 -15.85 9.56
N GLU A 152 -6.51 -15.26 10.61
CA GLU A 152 -6.28 -15.67 12.00
C GLU A 152 -7.41 -16.55 12.46
N VAL A 153 -7.09 -17.73 13.02
CA VAL A 153 -8.08 -18.64 13.57
C VAL A 153 -8.71 -18.03 14.84
N ARG A 154 -9.96 -17.60 14.72
CA ARG A 154 -10.76 -17.04 15.83
C ARG A 154 -12.10 -17.79 15.88
N ILE A 155 -12.20 -18.82 16.71
CA ILE A 155 -13.34 -19.76 16.75
C ILE A 155 -14.71 -19.06 16.72
N HIS A 156 -14.86 -17.95 17.46
CA HIS A 156 -16.13 -17.25 17.52
C HIS A 156 -16.49 -16.46 16.24
N ASP A 157 -15.49 -15.90 15.59
CA ASP A 157 -15.66 -15.13 14.35
C ASP A 157 -15.76 -16.09 13.17
N ASP A 158 -15.01 -17.19 13.18
CA ASP A 158 -15.05 -18.25 12.17
C ASP A 158 -16.43 -18.89 12.08
N GLU A 159 -17.09 -19.14 13.23
CA GLU A 159 -18.46 -19.68 13.27
C GLU A 159 -19.47 -18.71 12.63
N LYS A 160 -19.35 -17.40 12.91
CA LYS A 160 -20.24 -16.39 12.31
C LYS A 160 -20.02 -16.30 10.79
N ILE A 161 -18.75 -16.29 10.35
CA ILE A 161 -18.40 -16.25 8.93
C ILE A 161 -18.93 -17.48 8.22
N ALA A 162 -18.72 -18.67 8.80
CA ALA A 162 -19.20 -19.93 8.23
C ALA A 162 -20.73 -19.95 8.09
N ARG A 163 -21.47 -19.54 9.12
CA ARG A 163 -22.94 -19.41 9.06
C ARG A 163 -23.36 -18.45 7.95
N HIS A 164 -22.78 -17.26 7.90
CA HIS A 164 -23.11 -16.26 6.90
C HIS A 164 -22.88 -16.77 5.46
N ILE A 165 -21.77 -17.49 5.21
CA ILE A 165 -21.48 -18.08 3.90
C ILE A 165 -22.53 -19.15 3.54
N LEU A 166 -22.91 -20.01 4.49
CA LEU A 166 -23.90 -21.07 4.26
C LEU A 166 -25.29 -20.50 4.03
N ASP A 167 -25.70 -19.51 4.81
CA ASP A 167 -27.01 -18.84 4.69
C ASP A 167 -27.14 -18.11 3.35
N ASN A 168 -26.08 -17.42 2.90
CA ASN A 168 -26.08 -16.74 1.60
C ASN A 168 -26.17 -17.72 0.42
N ARG A 169 -25.60 -18.93 0.52
CA ARG A 169 -25.73 -19.96 -0.52
C ARG A 169 -27.16 -20.53 -0.59
N THR A 170 -27.81 -20.72 0.55
CA THR A 170 -29.18 -21.25 0.59
C THR A 170 -30.21 -20.25 0.08
N THR A 171 -29.95 -18.95 0.22
CA THR A 171 -30.88 -17.89 -0.24
C THR A 171 -30.68 -17.46 -1.68
N GLY A 172 -29.75 -18.06 -2.45
CA GLY A 172 -29.48 -17.69 -3.86
C GLY A 172 -28.93 -16.27 -4.06
N LYS A 173 -28.72 -15.52 -2.99
CA LYS A 173 -28.26 -14.12 -3.05
C LYS A 173 -26.82 -13.96 -3.57
N SER A 174 -26.04 -15.04 -3.57
CA SER A 174 -24.65 -15.01 -4.05
C SER A 174 -24.54 -14.86 -5.57
N GLU A 175 -25.46 -15.46 -6.30
CA GLU A 175 -25.48 -15.36 -7.78
C GLU A 175 -26.04 -14.01 -8.24
N ALA A 176 -27.07 -13.50 -7.58
CA ALA A 176 -27.67 -12.20 -7.90
C ALA A 176 -26.70 -11.01 -7.68
N LEU A 177 -25.74 -11.11 -6.76
CA LEU A 177 -24.72 -10.08 -6.57
C LEU A 177 -23.63 -10.12 -7.64
N MET A 178 -23.34 -11.27 -8.24
CA MET A 178 -22.41 -11.40 -9.37
C MET A 178 -23.07 -11.06 -10.71
N GLU A 179 -24.31 -11.45 -10.93
CA GLU A 179 -25.05 -11.14 -12.16
C GLU A 179 -25.36 -9.65 -12.29
N ASN A 180 -25.71 -8.95 -11.23
CA ASN A 180 -25.95 -7.50 -11.23
C ASN A 180 -24.70 -6.64 -11.50
N SER A 181 -23.51 -7.22 -11.51
CA SER A 181 -22.28 -6.48 -11.88
C SER A 181 -21.96 -6.51 -13.37
N ILE A 182 -22.68 -7.28 -14.19
CA ILE A 182 -22.39 -7.48 -15.62
C ILE A 182 -23.51 -6.98 -16.55
N GLU A 183 -24.74 -6.85 -16.08
CA GLU A 183 -25.85 -6.40 -16.94
C GLU A 183 -26.07 -4.88 -16.91
N LEU A 184 -25.61 -4.22 -17.96
CA LEU A 184 -26.12 -2.94 -18.46
C LEU A 184 -27.47 -3.18 -19.19
N GLY A 185 -28.42 -3.83 -18.54
CA GLY A 185 -29.79 -3.98 -19.01
C GLY A 185 -30.68 -2.86 -18.43
N PRO A 186 -31.84 -2.58 -19.05
CA PRO A 186 -32.78 -1.59 -18.55
C PRO A 186 -33.26 -1.99 -17.16
N SER A 187 -33.05 -1.09 -16.23
CA SER A 187 -33.35 -1.21 -14.80
C SER A 187 -34.77 -1.71 -14.56
N GLU A 188 -34.92 -2.76 -13.72
CA GLU A 188 -36.18 -3.06 -13.05
C GLU A 188 -36.73 -1.83 -12.30
N PRO A 189 -38.05 -1.76 -12.09
CA PRO A 189 -38.70 -0.61 -11.47
C PRO A 189 -38.04 -0.29 -10.13
N GLU A 190 -37.57 0.94 -10.00
CA GLU A 190 -36.88 1.47 -8.82
C GLU A 190 -37.82 1.32 -7.61
N ASP A 191 -37.53 0.35 -6.73
CA ASP A 191 -38.08 0.36 -5.40
C ASP A 191 -37.54 1.61 -4.71
N GLU A 192 -38.41 2.58 -4.44
CA GLU A 192 -38.07 3.89 -3.81
C GLU A 192 -37.63 3.76 -2.34
N SER A 193 -37.50 2.52 -1.82
CA SER A 193 -37.05 2.30 -0.46
C SER A 193 -35.56 2.60 -0.31
N PHE A 194 -35.24 3.66 0.40
CA PHE A 194 -33.86 4.05 0.74
C PHE A 194 -33.25 3.15 1.84
N ILE A 195 -34.10 2.50 2.62
CA ILE A 195 -33.74 1.71 3.80
C ILE A 195 -34.35 0.32 3.65
N VAL A 196 -33.55 -0.69 3.91
CA VAL A 196 -33.96 -2.08 4.02
C VAL A 196 -33.74 -2.51 5.46
N THR A 197 -34.71 -3.19 6.04
CA THR A 197 -34.60 -3.82 7.37
C THR A 197 -34.50 -5.33 7.17
N PRO A 198 -33.27 -5.89 7.11
CA PRO A 198 -33.08 -7.32 7.00
C PRO A 198 -33.58 -8.07 8.24
N GLU A 199 -33.49 -9.40 8.23
CA GLU A 199 -33.88 -10.28 9.33
C GLU A 199 -33.12 -10.01 10.65
N ASP A 200 -31.97 -9.32 10.60
CA ASP A 200 -31.21 -8.89 11.77
C ASP A 200 -31.84 -7.71 12.52
N GLY A 201 -32.94 -7.14 12.01
CA GLY A 201 -33.68 -6.03 12.61
C GLY A 201 -32.98 -4.68 12.58
N LYS A 202 -31.85 -4.56 11.85
CA LYS A 202 -31.11 -3.30 11.68
C LYS A 202 -31.48 -2.64 10.35
N GLU A 203 -31.61 -1.33 10.38
CA GLU A 203 -31.82 -0.55 9.17
C GLU A 203 -30.51 -0.42 8.39
N HIS A 204 -30.52 -0.82 7.11
CA HIS A 204 -29.40 -0.70 6.19
C HIS A 204 -29.78 0.17 5.00
N LEU A 205 -28.82 0.95 4.49
CA LEU A 205 -29.00 1.71 3.26
C LEU A 205 -28.97 0.75 2.07
N THR A 206 -29.86 0.97 1.10
CA THR A 206 -29.83 0.20 -0.15
C THR A 206 -28.58 0.54 -0.96
N GLN A 207 -28.05 -0.43 -1.67
CA GLN A 207 -26.87 -0.24 -2.53
C GLN A 207 -27.10 0.85 -3.58
N ASN A 208 -28.29 0.88 -4.16
CA ASN A 208 -28.70 1.90 -5.15
C ASN A 208 -28.68 3.31 -4.56
N PHE A 209 -29.21 3.48 -3.36
CA PHE A 209 -29.19 4.76 -2.67
C PHE A 209 -27.76 5.20 -2.38
N LEU A 210 -26.93 4.29 -1.83
CA LEU A 210 -25.54 4.59 -1.51
C LEU A 210 -24.73 4.98 -2.77
N LYS A 211 -24.96 4.31 -3.90
CA LYS A 211 -24.35 4.66 -5.20
C LYS A 211 -24.77 6.06 -5.67
N LYS A 212 -26.06 6.37 -5.58
CA LYS A 212 -26.59 7.71 -5.93
C LYS A 212 -25.99 8.79 -4.99
N TYR A 213 -25.91 8.50 -3.68
CA TYR A 213 -25.32 9.38 -2.69
C TYR A 213 -23.84 9.69 -2.97
N ILE A 214 -23.04 8.64 -3.22
CA ILE A 214 -21.61 8.80 -3.54
C ILE A 214 -21.45 9.60 -4.85
N ALA A 215 -22.28 9.31 -5.87
CA ALA A 215 -22.24 10.05 -7.14
C ALA A 215 -22.57 11.54 -6.95
N PHE A 216 -23.58 11.83 -6.15
CA PHE A 216 -23.95 13.21 -5.80
C PHE A 216 -22.81 13.92 -5.05
N ALA A 217 -22.32 13.31 -3.97
CA ALA A 217 -21.25 13.88 -3.15
C ALA A 217 -19.98 14.14 -3.99
N LYS A 218 -19.55 13.22 -4.82
CA LYS A 218 -18.37 13.39 -5.69
C LYS A 218 -18.54 14.47 -6.75
N ARG A 219 -19.76 14.68 -7.25
CA ARG A 219 -20.04 15.67 -8.30
C ARG A 219 -20.19 17.08 -7.78
N THR A 220 -20.82 17.24 -6.59
CA THR A 220 -21.24 18.54 -6.08
C THR A 220 -20.36 19.07 -4.96
N ILE A 221 -19.77 18.21 -4.14
CA ILE A 221 -19.06 18.61 -2.94
C ILE A 221 -17.54 18.51 -3.15
N HIS A 222 -16.89 19.67 -3.08
CA HIS A 222 -15.42 19.79 -3.21
C HIS A 222 -14.84 20.49 -1.98
N PRO A 223 -14.70 19.77 -0.85
CA PRO A 223 -14.28 20.38 0.40
C PRO A 223 -12.90 21.00 0.29
N GLN A 224 -12.74 22.11 0.97
CA GLN A 224 -11.44 22.75 1.18
C GLN A 224 -11.13 22.78 2.67
N LEU A 225 -9.87 22.52 3.03
CA LEU A 225 -9.44 22.57 4.41
C LEU A 225 -9.50 24.01 4.94
N ASP A 226 -10.14 24.20 6.09
CA ASP A 226 -10.06 25.45 6.84
C ASP A 226 -8.67 25.61 7.50
N GLN A 227 -8.42 26.77 8.08
CA GLN A 227 -7.11 27.06 8.70
C GLN A 227 -6.87 26.22 9.95
N GLU A 228 -7.92 25.87 10.68
CA GLU A 228 -7.80 25.04 11.89
C GLU A 228 -7.45 23.59 11.55
N ALA A 229 -8.07 23.02 10.51
CA ALA A 229 -7.72 21.70 10.01
C ALA A 229 -6.28 21.65 9.50
N LYS A 230 -5.85 22.67 8.73
CA LYS A 230 -4.43 22.77 8.28
C LYS A 230 -3.48 22.84 9.46
N ASN A 231 -3.79 23.61 10.47
CA ASN A 231 -2.95 23.72 11.68
C ASN A 231 -2.90 22.40 12.45
N ALA A 232 -4.00 21.65 12.53
CA ALA A 232 -4.03 20.35 13.19
C ALA A 232 -3.14 19.32 12.47
N ILE A 233 -3.22 19.26 11.13
CA ILE A 233 -2.38 18.39 10.31
C ILE A 233 -0.90 18.80 10.42
N LEU A 234 -0.61 20.10 10.32
CA LEU A 234 0.74 20.64 10.46
C LEU A 234 1.34 20.31 11.84
N LYS A 235 0.55 20.50 12.90
CA LYS A 235 0.97 20.20 14.27
C LYS A 235 1.35 18.72 14.39
N TYR A 236 0.49 17.82 13.93
CA TYR A 236 0.77 16.40 13.92
C TYR A 236 2.09 16.08 13.18
N TYR A 237 2.24 16.62 11.97
CA TYR A 237 3.44 16.41 11.16
C TYR A 237 4.72 16.89 11.84
N THR A 238 4.68 18.07 12.47
CA THR A 238 5.84 18.64 13.14
C THR A 238 6.16 17.90 14.45
N GLU A 239 5.14 17.48 15.21
CA GLU A 239 5.32 16.67 16.43
C GLU A 239 5.95 15.32 16.13
N GLU A 240 5.47 14.63 15.10
CA GLU A 240 6.05 13.35 14.64
C GLU A 240 7.51 13.52 14.22
N ARG A 241 7.85 14.56 13.47
CA ARG A 241 9.24 14.81 13.08
C ARG A 241 10.16 15.19 14.25
N GLN A 242 9.62 15.87 15.25
CA GLN A 242 10.39 16.28 16.43
C GLN A 242 10.57 15.17 17.47
N SER A 243 9.63 14.23 17.57
CA SER A 243 9.73 13.12 18.52
C SER A 243 11.00 12.28 18.28
N PHE A 244 11.31 12.04 17.02
CA PHE A 244 12.50 11.28 16.61
C PHE A 244 13.82 12.05 16.78
N GLY A 245 13.81 13.37 16.75
CA GLY A 245 15.01 14.20 17.01
C GLY A 245 15.37 14.35 18.50
N ARG A 246 14.46 13.96 19.40
CA ARG A 246 14.71 14.06 20.86
C ARG A 246 15.27 12.78 21.47
N GLU A 247 15.00 11.62 20.92
CA GLU A 247 15.58 10.35 21.38
C GLU A 247 17.10 10.31 21.17
N ASP A 248 17.62 11.05 20.18
CA ASP A 248 19.05 11.15 19.91
C ASP A 248 19.85 12.04 20.87
N GLN A 249 19.20 12.89 21.68
CA GLN A 249 19.90 13.79 22.62
C GLN A 249 20.34 13.11 23.91
N GLY A 250 19.93 11.85 24.16
CA GLY A 250 20.36 11.06 25.32
C GLY A 250 21.59 10.18 25.09
N ALA A 251 22.05 10.03 23.87
CA ALA A 251 23.23 9.25 23.53
C ALA A 251 24.49 10.14 23.62
N SER A 252 25.42 9.71 24.44
CA SER A 252 26.73 10.28 24.80
C SER A 252 27.43 11.06 23.66
N GLN A 253 28.01 12.22 24.03
CA GLN A 253 28.81 13.17 23.23
C GLN A 253 30.07 12.62 22.52
N TYR A 254 30.22 11.33 22.34
CA TYR A 254 31.43 10.69 21.79
C TYR A 254 31.29 10.13 20.35
N GLU A 255 30.16 10.34 19.66
CA GLU A 255 29.98 9.93 18.26
C GLU A 255 29.68 11.11 17.34
N SER A 256 30.57 12.12 17.33
CA SER A 256 30.62 13.13 16.28
C SER A 256 31.45 12.58 15.12
N ASP A 257 30.86 12.45 13.95
CA ASP A 257 31.44 12.27 12.60
C ASP A 257 31.10 10.99 11.83
N LYS A 258 30.01 10.29 12.18
CA LYS A 258 29.43 9.34 11.21
C LYS A 258 28.08 9.88 10.75
N GLU A 259 27.87 9.90 9.41
CA GLU A 259 26.55 10.15 8.80
C GLU A 259 25.48 9.35 9.54
N LYS A 260 24.78 10.03 10.45
CA LYS A 260 23.63 9.46 11.13
C LYS A 260 22.59 9.27 10.05
N ASP A 261 22.29 8.03 9.71
CA ASP A 261 21.10 7.69 8.91
C ASP A 261 19.89 8.26 9.65
N THR A 262 19.48 9.46 9.27
CA THR A 262 18.37 10.18 9.91
C THR A 262 17.10 9.43 9.59
N VAL A 263 16.51 8.84 10.61
CA VAL A 263 15.17 8.23 10.56
C VAL A 263 14.18 9.31 10.12
N ILE A 264 13.43 9.05 9.06
CA ILE A 264 12.39 9.97 8.55
C ILE A 264 11.03 9.43 8.96
N PRO A 265 10.48 9.87 10.10
CA PRO A 265 9.27 9.30 10.67
C PRO A 265 8.02 9.55 9.80
N ILE A 266 8.01 10.65 9.06
CA ILE A 266 6.88 11.06 8.22
C ILE A 266 7.36 11.93 7.05
N THR A 267 6.86 11.67 5.84
CA THR A 267 7.23 12.40 4.62
C THR A 267 6.16 13.42 4.20
N ALA A 268 6.49 14.26 3.21
CA ALA A 268 5.52 15.21 2.64
C ALA A 268 4.31 14.50 1.99
N ARG A 269 4.46 13.25 1.52
CA ARG A 269 3.34 12.46 0.97
C ARG A 269 2.26 12.17 2.01
N ALA A 270 2.65 11.96 3.27
CA ALA A 270 1.70 11.79 4.36
C ALA A 270 0.83 13.03 4.59
N LEU A 271 1.38 14.25 4.39
CA LEU A 271 0.56 15.48 4.44
C LEU A 271 -0.52 15.48 3.35
N GLU A 272 -0.17 15.04 2.15
CA GLU A 272 -1.14 14.93 1.06
C GLU A 272 -2.18 13.85 1.34
N ALA A 273 -1.77 12.69 1.88
CA ALA A 273 -2.67 11.62 2.30
C ALA A 273 -3.65 12.10 3.37
N LEU A 274 -3.17 12.77 4.41
CA LEU A 274 -4.00 13.34 5.47
C LEU A 274 -4.96 14.39 4.94
N SER A 275 -4.53 15.24 4.01
CA SER A 275 -5.40 16.23 3.36
C SER A 275 -6.51 15.54 2.57
N ARG A 276 -6.18 14.52 1.76
CA ARG A 276 -7.16 13.72 0.99
C ARG A 276 -8.16 13.00 1.91
N LEU A 277 -7.71 12.40 3.01
CA LEU A 277 -8.58 11.74 3.99
C LEU A 277 -9.51 12.73 4.68
N THR A 278 -9.01 13.91 5.05
CA THR A 278 -9.80 14.98 5.69
C THR A 278 -10.90 15.49 4.75
N GLU A 279 -10.54 15.75 3.49
CA GLU A 279 -11.50 16.15 2.45
C GLU A 279 -12.53 15.04 2.17
N ALA A 280 -12.09 13.79 2.13
CA ALA A 280 -12.98 12.65 1.92
C ALA A 280 -14.01 12.52 3.06
N HIS A 281 -13.58 12.69 4.31
CA HIS A 281 -14.47 12.65 5.47
C HIS A 281 -15.46 13.83 5.45
N ALA A 282 -15.03 15.04 5.09
CA ALA A 282 -15.95 16.18 4.93
C ALA A 282 -16.97 15.94 3.80
N ARG A 283 -16.52 15.35 2.67
CA ARG A 283 -17.38 15.00 1.54
C ARG A 283 -18.42 13.94 1.90
N MET A 284 -18.08 12.95 2.74
CA MET A 284 -19.04 11.98 3.25
C MET A 284 -20.19 12.64 4.02
N HIS A 285 -19.95 13.78 4.65
CA HIS A 285 -20.93 14.55 5.38
C HIS A 285 -21.54 15.70 4.56
N LEU A 286 -21.31 15.74 3.24
CA LEU A 286 -21.77 16.78 2.32
C LEU A 286 -21.36 18.20 2.74
N LYS A 287 -20.22 18.35 3.40
CA LYS A 287 -19.68 19.64 3.84
C LYS A 287 -18.74 20.21 2.78
N GLU A 288 -18.88 21.49 2.45
CA GLU A 288 -17.98 22.19 1.52
C GLU A 288 -16.66 22.64 2.19
N VAL A 289 -16.64 22.67 3.53
CA VAL A 289 -15.47 23.04 4.32
C VAL A 289 -15.08 21.83 5.17
N ALA A 290 -13.82 21.44 5.06
CA ALA A 290 -13.23 20.39 5.88
C ALA A 290 -12.65 21.02 7.17
N THR A 291 -13.32 20.80 8.27
CA THR A 291 -13.02 21.39 9.58
C THR A 291 -12.03 20.55 10.38
N VAL A 292 -11.57 21.08 11.51
CA VAL A 292 -10.68 20.39 12.45
C VAL A 292 -11.25 19.05 12.93
N GLU A 293 -12.57 18.89 13.02
CA GLU A 293 -13.20 17.62 13.39
C GLU A 293 -12.96 16.54 12.31
N ASN A 294 -13.07 16.93 11.04
CA ASN A 294 -12.76 16.06 9.93
C ASN A 294 -11.28 15.65 9.93
N ALA A 295 -10.38 16.61 10.24
CA ALA A 295 -8.96 16.35 10.37
C ALA A 295 -8.64 15.40 11.54
N LYS A 296 -9.32 15.52 12.69
CA LYS A 296 -9.15 14.60 13.82
C LYS A 296 -9.49 13.15 13.45
N VAL A 297 -10.56 12.93 12.68
CA VAL A 297 -10.93 11.58 12.23
C VAL A 297 -9.89 11.05 11.25
N ALA A 298 -9.45 11.86 10.28
CA ALA A 298 -8.40 11.47 9.35
C ALA A 298 -7.09 11.11 10.07
N LEU A 299 -6.70 11.92 11.06
CA LEU A 299 -5.53 11.66 11.92
C LEU A 299 -5.69 10.38 12.75
N ALA A 300 -6.90 10.10 13.27
CA ALA A 300 -7.15 8.87 14.02
C ALA A 300 -6.99 7.63 13.14
N VAL A 301 -7.56 7.64 11.92
CA VAL A 301 -7.40 6.56 10.93
C VAL A 301 -5.93 6.37 10.55
N PHE A 302 -5.21 7.46 10.31
CA PHE A 302 -3.80 7.42 9.91
C PHE A 302 -2.89 6.90 11.03
N ARG A 303 -3.13 7.33 12.29
CA ARG A 303 -2.41 6.81 13.47
C ARG A 303 -2.66 5.33 13.66
N HIS A 304 -3.92 4.92 13.63
CA HIS A 304 -4.29 3.50 13.76
C HIS A 304 -3.62 2.64 12.68
N TRP A 305 -3.61 3.12 11.44
CA TRP A 305 -2.89 2.45 10.37
C TRP A 305 -1.37 2.35 10.66
N ARG A 306 -0.73 3.40 11.11
CA ARG A 306 0.70 3.37 11.46
C ARG A 306 1.00 2.41 12.61
N GLU A 307 0.21 2.45 13.68
CA GLU A 307 0.34 1.55 14.82
C GLU A 307 0.18 0.09 14.39
N GLU A 308 -0.85 -0.23 13.62
CA GLU A 308 -1.06 -1.58 13.11
C GLU A 308 0.01 -2.02 12.11
N SER A 309 0.49 -1.10 11.30
CA SER A 309 1.53 -1.39 10.30
C SER A 309 2.91 -1.59 10.93
N GLY A 310 3.16 -1.06 12.14
CA GLY A 310 4.47 -1.08 12.77
C GLY A 310 5.54 -0.32 11.95
N ILE A 311 5.12 0.67 11.16
CA ILE A 311 6.02 1.54 10.40
C ILE A 311 6.49 2.65 11.33
N GLU A 312 7.71 2.51 11.84
CA GLU A 312 8.34 3.53 12.68
C GLU A 312 8.98 4.63 11.81
N ASP A 313 9.49 4.26 10.63
CA ASP A 313 10.18 5.16 9.70
C ASP A 313 9.60 5.03 8.29
N GLU A 314 9.07 6.13 7.73
CA GLU A 314 8.58 6.15 6.34
C GLU A 314 9.69 5.91 5.30
N SER A 315 10.96 6.05 5.66
CA SER A 315 12.04 5.65 4.77
C SER A 315 12.04 4.14 4.47
N GLU A 316 11.41 3.34 5.33
CA GLU A 316 11.16 1.93 5.08
C GLU A 316 10.28 1.71 3.86
N LEU A 317 9.28 2.60 3.63
CA LEU A 317 8.42 2.56 2.45
C LEU A 317 9.18 2.77 1.13
N HIS A 318 10.30 3.49 1.18
CA HIS A 318 11.12 3.73 0.01
C HIS A 318 12.20 2.67 -0.23
N SER A 319 12.80 2.17 0.85
CA SER A 319 13.96 1.28 0.80
C SER A 319 13.61 -0.20 0.98
N GLY A 320 12.44 -0.50 1.56
CA GLY A 320 12.05 -1.88 1.89
C GLY A 320 12.84 -2.52 3.02
N VAL A 321 13.63 -1.73 3.76
CA VAL A 321 14.46 -2.21 4.88
C VAL A 321 14.06 -1.47 6.14
N SER A 322 13.72 -2.20 7.21
CA SER A 322 13.35 -1.60 8.51
C SER A 322 14.54 -0.88 9.15
N VAL A 323 14.26 0.15 9.96
CA VAL A 323 15.27 0.90 10.74
C VAL A 323 16.12 -0.05 11.57
N LYS A 324 15.47 -1.01 12.26
CA LYS A 324 16.17 -2.01 13.05
C LYS A 324 17.10 -2.89 12.22
N ALA A 325 16.67 -3.28 11.01
CA ALA A 325 17.50 -4.06 10.11
C ALA A 325 18.67 -3.23 9.54
N ARG A 326 18.47 -1.92 9.29
CA ARG A 326 19.57 -1.01 8.91
C ARG A 326 20.55 -0.84 10.05
N SER A 327 20.05 -0.57 11.25
CA SER A 327 20.88 -0.47 12.45
C SER A 327 21.66 -1.75 12.67
N ASN A 328 21.02 -2.92 12.62
CA ASN A 328 21.69 -4.21 12.74
C ASN A 328 22.72 -4.43 11.62
N ASN A 329 22.41 -4.09 10.39
CA ASN A 329 23.36 -4.20 9.27
C ASN A 329 24.58 -3.30 9.50
N SER A 330 24.38 -2.05 9.92
CA SER A 330 25.47 -1.13 10.25
C SER A 330 26.31 -1.63 11.43
N VAL A 331 25.66 -2.18 12.44
CA VAL A 331 26.34 -2.78 13.61
C VAL A 331 27.17 -3.98 13.18
N ILE A 332 26.63 -4.89 12.36
CA ILE A 332 27.36 -6.07 11.87
C ILE A 332 28.56 -5.63 10.99
N MET A 333 28.34 -4.69 10.07
CA MET A 333 29.42 -4.16 9.23
C MET A 333 30.56 -3.54 10.06
N ASN A 334 30.20 -2.79 11.09
CA ASN A 334 31.21 -2.22 12.02
C ASN A 334 31.92 -3.31 12.82
N MET A 335 31.22 -4.34 13.33
CA MET A 335 31.86 -5.47 14.01
C MET A 335 32.87 -6.15 13.12
N VAL A 336 32.48 -6.49 11.88
CA VAL A 336 33.38 -7.13 10.92
C VAL A 336 34.58 -6.24 10.64
N ARG A 337 34.38 -4.93 10.51
CA ARG A 337 35.46 -3.96 10.28
C ARG A 337 36.41 -3.86 11.49
N ASP A 338 35.87 -3.85 12.70
CA ASP A 338 36.68 -3.76 13.92
C ASP A 338 37.52 -5.02 14.10
N ILE A 339 36.95 -6.22 13.93
CA ILE A 339 37.69 -7.50 14.00
C ILE A 339 38.78 -7.54 12.94
N CYS A 340 38.48 -7.20 11.69
CA CYS A 340 39.47 -7.18 10.61
C CYS A 340 40.58 -6.13 10.87
N SER A 341 40.26 -5.01 11.50
CA SER A 341 41.25 -3.98 11.84
C SER A 341 42.20 -4.43 12.95
N GLU A 342 41.70 -5.20 13.92
CA GLU A 342 42.47 -5.69 15.04
C GLU A 342 43.30 -6.93 14.72
N LYS A 343 42.68 -7.89 13.99
CA LYS A 343 43.28 -9.23 13.78
C LYS A 343 43.73 -9.48 12.34
N GLY A 344 43.36 -8.58 11.40
CA GLY A 344 43.61 -8.73 9.97
C GLY A 344 42.58 -9.60 9.24
N GLU A 345 41.78 -10.37 9.96
CA GLU A 345 40.76 -11.25 9.42
C GLU A 345 39.62 -11.45 10.45
N ALA A 346 38.41 -11.77 9.98
CA ALA A 346 37.24 -11.99 10.81
C ALA A 346 36.69 -13.39 10.55
N GLU A 347 36.59 -14.21 11.61
CA GLU A 347 35.91 -15.49 11.53
C GLU A 347 34.41 -15.36 11.77
N LEU A 348 33.59 -16.09 11.01
CA LEU A 348 32.14 -16.06 11.11
C LEU A 348 31.63 -16.39 12.52
N THR A 349 32.26 -17.33 13.18
CA THR A 349 31.97 -17.74 14.57
C THR A 349 32.18 -16.60 15.57
N GLU A 350 33.19 -15.77 15.35
CA GLU A 350 33.49 -14.61 16.19
C GLU A 350 32.44 -13.51 15.99
N ILE A 351 32.02 -13.30 14.75
CA ILE A 351 30.96 -12.34 14.43
C ILE A 351 29.64 -12.77 15.10
N TYR A 352 29.28 -14.07 15.07
CA TYR A 352 28.09 -14.58 15.77
C TYR A 352 28.17 -14.34 17.28
N ASN A 353 29.32 -14.63 17.91
CA ASN A 353 29.50 -14.43 19.34
C ASN A 353 29.35 -12.97 19.78
N LEU A 354 29.75 -12.02 18.94
CA LEU A 354 29.57 -10.57 19.19
C LEU A 354 28.15 -10.08 18.86
N ALA A 355 27.44 -10.75 17.97
CA ALA A 355 26.07 -10.43 17.56
C ALA A 355 25.04 -10.92 18.59
N LEU A 356 25.29 -12.07 19.25
CA LEU A 356 24.37 -12.72 20.18
C LEU A 356 23.94 -11.85 21.37
N PRO A 357 24.85 -11.13 22.08
CA PRO A 357 24.47 -10.23 23.18
C PRO A 357 23.61 -9.05 22.74
N ARG A 358 23.67 -8.69 21.45
CA ARG A 358 22.90 -7.59 20.83
C ARG A 358 21.57 -8.05 20.23
N LYS A 359 21.19 -9.32 20.44
CA LYS A 359 19.96 -9.94 19.93
C LYS A 359 19.85 -9.91 18.40
N ILE A 360 20.97 -9.99 17.71
CA ILE A 360 21.05 -10.11 16.24
C ILE A 360 21.14 -11.60 15.92
N SER A 361 20.31 -12.08 15.00
CA SER A 361 20.26 -13.49 14.61
C SER A 361 21.40 -13.86 13.65
N GLU A 362 21.84 -15.11 13.69
CA GLU A 362 22.85 -15.66 12.77
C GLU A 362 22.46 -15.45 11.30
N ASN A 363 21.18 -15.64 10.95
CA ASN A 363 20.69 -15.40 9.60
C ASN A 363 20.82 -13.93 9.14
N GLU A 364 20.75 -12.96 10.06
CA GLU A 364 20.99 -11.56 9.75
C GLU A 364 22.48 -11.29 9.49
N VAL A 365 23.35 -11.91 10.28
CA VAL A 365 24.81 -11.85 10.09
C VAL A 365 25.19 -12.43 8.72
N ASP A 366 24.72 -13.64 8.40
CA ASP A 366 24.99 -14.30 7.12
C ASP A 366 24.57 -13.47 5.93
N ARG A 367 23.38 -12.85 6.02
CA ARG A 367 22.86 -12.00 4.95
C ARG A 367 23.73 -10.77 4.73
N VAL A 368 24.22 -10.15 5.81
CA VAL A 368 25.07 -8.95 5.72
C VAL A 368 26.45 -9.32 5.19
N VAL A 369 27.05 -10.37 5.70
CA VAL A 369 28.36 -10.86 5.23
C VAL A 369 28.29 -11.27 3.74
N SER A 370 27.25 -12.00 3.35
CA SER A 370 27.03 -12.35 1.93
C SER A 370 26.88 -11.13 1.05
N LYS A 371 26.20 -10.08 1.52
CA LYS A 371 26.07 -8.83 0.80
C LYS A 371 27.42 -8.12 0.66
N MET A 372 28.23 -8.07 1.71
CA MET A 372 29.57 -7.45 1.66
C MET A 372 30.52 -8.21 0.72
N LEU A 373 30.36 -9.53 0.60
CA LEU A 373 31.06 -10.34 -0.40
C LEU A 373 30.60 -10.00 -1.82
N GLN A 374 29.29 -9.86 -2.04
CA GLN A 374 28.72 -9.49 -3.35
C GLN A 374 29.11 -8.09 -3.80
N THR A 375 29.20 -7.14 -2.86
CA THR A 375 29.63 -5.75 -3.16
C THR A 375 31.16 -5.64 -3.33
N GLY A 376 31.89 -6.71 -3.05
CA GLY A 376 33.35 -6.70 -3.15
C GLY A 376 34.05 -5.96 -2.00
N GLU A 377 33.36 -5.64 -0.93
CA GLU A 377 33.95 -5.04 0.29
C GLU A 377 34.74 -6.03 1.10
N LEU A 378 34.30 -7.30 1.09
CA LEU A 378 34.97 -8.43 1.70
C LEU A 378 35.34 -9.48 0.65
N TYR A 379 36.35 -10.28 0.95
CA TYR A 379 36.61 -11.53 0.27
C TYR A 379 36.87 -12.65 1.27
N GLU A 380 36.54 -13.87 0.91
CA GLU A 380 36.77 -15.06 1.71
C GLU A 380 38.23 -15.51 1.55
N ALA A 381 38.97 -15.41 2.63
CA ALA A 381 40.40 -15.77 2.65
C ALA A 381 40.59 -17.28 2.91
N SER A 382 39.73 -17.89 3.73
CA SER A 382 39.61 -19.32 3.97
C SER A 382 38.18 -19.63 4.41
N THR A 383 37.80 -20.88 4.55
CA THR A 383 36.45 -21.30 4.93
C THR A 383 35.97 -20.50 6.17
N ASP A 384 34.87 -19.77 6.03
CA ASP A 384 34.24 -18.94 7.07
C ASP A 384 35.14 -17.82 7.63
N THR A 385 36.20 -17.41 6.90
CA THR A 385 37.12 -16.35 7.32
C THR A 385 37.22 -15.27 6.24
N TYR A 386 36.97 -14.02 6.64
CA TYR A 386 36.79 -12.90 5.74
C TYR A 386 37.81 -11.80 5.97
N ARG A 387 38.22 -11.12 4.91
CA ARG A 387 39.10 -9.94 4.95
C ARG A 387 38.55 -8.82 4.09
N PHE A 388 38.83 -7.58 4.49
CA PHE A 388 38.49 -6.42 3.66
C PHE A 388 39.34 -6.35 2.41
N THR A 389 38.72 -6.01 1.30
CA THR A 389 39.36 -5.67 0.05
C THR A 389 40.07 -4.30 0.25
N ARG A 390 41.37 -4.22 -0.06
CA ARG A 390 42.18 -3.00 0.11
C ARG A 390 41.76 -1.91 -0.86
#